data_683e0cd467c0ca532b7fb0052d16279f
#
_entry.id   683e0cd467c0ca532b7fb0052d16279f
#
_cell.length_a   1.000
_cell.length_b   1.000
_cell.length_c   1.000
_cell.angle_alpha   90.00
_cell.angle_beta   90.00
_cell.angle_gamma   90.00
#
_symmetry.space_group_name_H-M   'P 1'
#
loop_
_entity.id
_entity.type
_entity.pdbx_description
1 polymer ?
#
loop_
_entity_poly.entity_id
_entity_poly.type
_entity_poly.pdbx_seq_one_letter_code
_entity_poly.pdbx_strand_id
1 'polypeptide(L)'
;MKKFISAICVIALMMPSTLSAFADAGTADNLSGQQAVVVDVADSTENAAETETETVVETESASVVSTEKASDTKATSDTSKASETETMDETEDEPEVDPQYADDPQYWKEMKKQYGVATMSAVPDEYIHNSRFSDCVVRYGVDVSSYQEDIDWAKAKDDGVEFAIIRAGYRGWGSAGNPGKDPYLIKNIEGAQAQGIRVGVYIYSQAITPDEARQEVDWVIGWLQGHQIDLPMVLDYEYAESYGALTGRLYNANLSRQAATNVCLAFCDYASQKGYIPMVYANKGMLENNLNASAISEKYPIWLAHYTYQTGYTGDYDFWQYSSQTTVDGIPGSVDGDFWYEDADN
;
A
#
# COMPACT_ATOMS: atom_id res chain seq x y z
N MET A 1 -21.62 -6.03 -14.93
CA MET A 1 -21.65 -7.38 -14.33
C MET A 1 -20.72 -8.29 -15.12
N LYS A 2 -19.48 -8.36 -14.74
CA LYS A 2 -18.51 -9.33 -15.26
C LYS A 2 -18.45 -10.46 -14.26
N LYS A 3 -18.88 -11.65 -14.65
CA LYS A 3 -18.83 -12.83 -13.79
C LYS A 3 -17.37 -13.28 -13.67
N PHE A 4 -16.79 -13.16 -12.49
CA PHE A 4 -15.56 -13.84 -12.16
C PHE A 4 -15.91 -15.33 -11.98
N ILE A 5 -15.51 -16.15 -12.92
CA ILE A 5 -15.59 -17.61 -12.79
C ILE A 5 -14.36 -18.01 -11.96
N SER A 6 -14.57 -18.23 -10.67
CA SER A 6 -13.59 -18.86 -9.80
C SER A 6 -13.50 -20.34 -10.19
N ALA A 7 -12.51 -20.68 -11.00
CA ALA A 7 -12.17 -22.08 -11.25
C ALA A 7 -11.25 -22.54 -10.12
N ILE A 8 -11.83 -23.08 -9.07
CA ILE A 8 -11.07 -23.83 -8.07
C ILE A 8 -10.67 -25.15 -8.71
N CYS A 9 -9.46 -25.20 -9.24
CA CYS A 9 -8.85 -26.43 -9.69
C CYS A 9 -8.23 -27.13 -8.49
N VAL A 10 -9.02 -28.00 -7.83
CA VAL A 10 -8.50 -28.93 -6.83
C VAL A 10 -7.69 -29.99 -7.55
N ILE A 11 -6.39 -29.80 -7.65
CA ILE A 11 -5.48 -30.84 -8.09
C ILE A 11 -5.11 -31.66 -6.86
N ALA A 12 -5.84 -32.76 -6.67
CA ALA A 12 -5.44 -33.81 -5.75
C ALA A 12 -4.19 -34.51 -6.32
N LEU A 13 -3.01 -34.13 -5.82
CA LEU A 13 -1.79 -34.89 -6.07
C LEU A 13 -1.81 -36.14 -5.20
N MET A 14 -2.18 -37.28 -5.80
CA MET A 14 -1.89 -38.60 -5.25
C MET A 14 -0.39 -38.84 -5.27
N MET A 15 0.22 -38.87 -4.10
CA MET A 15 1.56 -39.43 -3.93
C MET A 15 1.49 -40.95 -3.85
N PRO A 16 2.31 -41.67 -4.60
CA PRO A 16 2.43 -43.12 -4.38
C PRO A 16 3.29 -43.39 -3.15
N SER A 17 2.71 -44.11 -2.19
CA SER A 17 3.40 -44.72 -1.06
C SER A 17 4.31 -45.83 -1.56
N THR A 18 5.63 -45.66 -1.44
CA THR A 18 6.54 -46.83 -1.45
C THR A 18 7.13 -47.02 -0.08
N LEU A 19 6.66 -48.08 0.53
CA LEU A 19 7.24 -48.73 1.71
C LEU A 19 8.54 -49.43 1.26
N SER A 20 9.64 -49.20 1.94
CA SER A 20 10.75 -50.17 2.00
C SER A 20 11.49 -50.02 3.32
N ALA A 21 11.56 -51.11 3.99
CA ALA A 21 12.12 -51.31 5.32
C ALA A 21 13.58 -51.79 5.28
N PHE A 22 14.24 -51.51 6.41
CA PHE A 22 15.39 -52.20 7.03
C PHE A 22 16.75 -52.26 6.34
N ALA A 23 17.79 -51.73 6.98
CA ALA A 23 18.74 -52.52 7.78
C ALA A 23 19.80 -51.61 8.41
N ASP A 24 20.13 -52.02 9.56
CA ASP A 24 21.02 -51.73 10.66
C ASP A 24 22.51 -51.81 10.32
N ALA A 25 23.27 -51.16 11.23
CA ALA A 25 24.64 -51.47 11.68
C ALA A 25 25.83 -50.73 11.06
N GLY A 26 26.53 -50.00 11.94
CA GLY A 26 27.97 -50.25 12.10
C GLY A 26 28.90 -49.06 12.02
N THR A 27 29.19 -48.49 13.20
CA THR A 27 30.54 -48.11 13.69
C THR A 27 31.53 -47.24 12.86
N ALA A 28 31.81 -46.08 13.44
CA ALA A 28 33.13 -45.52 13.82
C ALA A 28 34.27 -45.42 12.77
N ASP A 29 34.80 -44.27 12.65
CA ASP A 29 36.11 -43.77 12.96
C ASP A 29 36.67 -42.72 11.99
N ASN A 30 36.93 -41.58 12.55
CA ASN A 30 38.16 -40.77 12.54
C ASN A 30 38.90 -40.44 11.22
N LEU A 31 39.29 -39.19 11.21
CA LEU A 31 40.56 -38.55 10.78
C LEU A 31 40.48 -37.51 9.65
N SER A 32 40.61 -36.30 10.13
CA SER A 32 41.66 -35.31 9.75
C SER A 32 41.85 -34.91 8.28
N GLY A 33 41.76 -33.61 8.06
CA GLY A 33 42.91 -32.91 7.54
C GLY A 33 42.81 -32.24 6.17
N GLN A 34 43.00 -30.93 6.24
CA GLN A 34 43.69 -30.13 5.21
C GLN A 34 42.88 -29.74 3.96
N GLN A 35 42.88 -28.59 3.47
CA GLN A 35 43.63 -27.33 3.46
C GLN A 35 42.95 -26.41 2.45
N ALA A 36 42.92 -25.14 2.77
CA ALA A 36 42.56 -24.04 1.89
C ALA A 36 43.54 -23.98 0.69
N VAL A 37 43.00 -23.70 -0.48
CA VAL A 37 43.78 -23.16 -1.60
C VAL A 37 43.21 -21.81 -1.96
N VAL A 38 43.96 -20.78 -1.56
CA VAL A 38 43.89 -19.44 -2.09
C VAL A 38 44.57 -19.45 -3.45
N VAL A 39 43.94 -18.95 -4.48
CA VAL A 39 44.60 -18.55 -5.70
C VAL A 39 44.34 -17.08 -5.95
N ASP A 40 45.38 -16.31 -5.61
CA ASP A 40 45.61 -14.97 -6.13
C ASP A 40 46.03 -15.08 -7.60
N VAL A 41 45.44 -14.27 -8.45
CA VAL A 41 46.09 -13.82 -9.68
C VAL A 41 45.89 -12.36 -9.86
N ALA A 42 46.99 -11.66 -9.79
CA ALA A 42 47.17 -10.24 -9.98
C ALA A 42 47.09 -9.83 -11.47
N ASP A 43 46.63 -8.62 -11.64
CA ASP A 43 47.22 -7.52 -12.40
C ASP A 43 47.66 -7.72 -13.87
N SER A 44 47.05 -6.92 -14.74
CA SER A 44 47.82 -6.22 -15.79
C SER A 44 47.02 -4.99 -16.32
N THR A 45 47.63 -3.88 -16.09
CA THR A 45 47.47 -2.53 -16.63
C THR A 45 47.66 -2.46 -18.15
N GLU A 46 47.00 -1.50 -18.81
CA GLU A 46 47.50 -0.46 -19.72
C GLU A 46 46.33 0.25 -20.41
N ASN A 47 46.10 1.48 -20.11
CA ASN A 47 46.52 2.77 -20.67
C ASN A 47 46.18 2.97 -22.15
N ALA A 48 45.26 3.90 -22.41
CA ALA A 48 45.41 4.96 -23.43
C ALA A 48 44.42 6.12 -23.17
N ALA A 49 45.01 7.24 -22.94
CA ALA A 49 44.40 8.55 -22.90
C ALA A 49 44.20 9.09 -24.31
N GLU A 50 43.15 9.87 -24.53
CA GLU A 50 43.21 11.05 -25.40
C GLU A 50 42.17 12.08 -25.00
N THR A 51 42.69 13.25 -24.81
CA THR A 51 42.14 14.59 -24.55
C THR A 51 41.45 15.17 -25.79
N GLU A 52 40.50 16.07 -25.57
CA GLU A 52 40.37 17.43 -26.13
C GLU A 52 38.94 17.96 -25.86
N THR A 53 38.81 18.97 -25.19
CA THR A 53 38.88 20.44 -25.18
C THR A 53 37.50 21.11 -25.20
N GLU A 54 37.44 22.01 -24.28
CA GLU A 54 36.49 23.08 -23.99
C GLU A 54 35.81 23.77 -25.18
N THR A 55 34.58 24.21 -24.96
CA THR A 55 34.23 25.59 -25.28
C THR A 55 33.13 26.12 -24.34
N VAL A 56 33.53 27.07 -23.54
CA VAL A 56 32.73 28.00 -22.75
C VAL A 56 32.17 29.04 -23.67
N VAL A 57 30.88 29.38 -23.58
CA VAL A 57 30.35 30.67 -23.99
C VAL A 57 29.43 31.20 -22.92
N GLU A 58 29.94 32.12 -22.14
CA GLU A 58 29.18 33.12 -21.39
C GLU A 58 28.55 34.14 -22.36
N THR A 59 27.33 34.57 -22.08
CA THR A 59 26.92 35.95 -22.33
C THR A 59 25.89 36.38 -21.29
N GLU A 60 26.26 37.54 -20.74
CA GLU A 60 25.61 38.33 -19.69
C GLU A 60 24.28 39.00 -20.09
N SER A 61 23.50 39.26 -19.07
CA SER A 61 22.82 40.52 -18.68
C SER A 61 21.82 41.21 -19.61
N ALA A 62 20.63 41.47 -19.08
CA ALA A 62 20.19 42.83 -18.77
C ALA A 62 18.83 42.86 -18.04
N SER A 63 18.86 43.48 -16.90
CA SER A 63 17.76 43.97 -16.09
C SER A 63 17.02 45.14 -16.71
N VAL A 64 15.70 45.24 -16.58
CA VAL A 64 15.00 46.53 -16.51
C VAL A 64 13.87 46.46 -15.51
N VAL A 65 13.97 47.32 -14.53
CA VAL A 65 12.99 47.70 -13.51
C VAL A 65 12.01 48.71 -14.14
N SER A 66 10.73 48.62 -13.83
CA SER A 66 9.84 49.78 -13.80
C SER A 66 8.69 49.56 -12.81
N THR A 67 8.67 50.41 -11.83
CA THR A 67 7.65 50.73 -10.85
C THR A 67 6.58 51.63 -11.46
N GLU A 68 5.33 51.54 -10.95
CA GLU A 68 4.43 52.60 -10.48
C GLU A 68 3.01 52.03 -10.37
N LYS A 69 2.34 52.08 -9.28
CA LYS A 69 1.83 53.06 -8.31
C LYS A 69 0.32 53.27 -8.46
N ALA A 70 -0.33 52.97 -7.38
CA ALA A 70 -1.66 53.18 -6.85
C ALA A 70 -2.58 54.25 -7.45
N SER A 71 -3.91 54.00 -7.36
CA SER A 71 -4.84 55.02 -6.90
C SER A 71 -6.15 54.44 -6.37
N ASP A 72 -6.50 54.88 -5.17
CA ASP A 72 -7.77 54.76 -4.49
C ASP A 72 -8.95 55.31 -5.27
N THR A 73 -10.13 54.72 -5.08
CA THR A 73 -11.36 55.50 -4.90
C THR A 73 -12.44 54.77 -4.13
N LYS A 74 -12.97 55.44 -3.15
CA LYS A 74 -14.00 55.13 -2.18
C LYS A 74 -15.33 55.78 -2.64
N ALA A 75 -16.47 55.04 -2.47
CA ALA A 75 -17.81 55.63 -2.17
C ALA A 75 -18.83 54.48 -2.10
N THR A 76 -19.35 54.15 -0.96
CA THR A 76 -20.56 54.51 -0.22
C THR A 76 -21.91 54.09 -0.83
N SER A 77 -22.55 53.19 -0.06
CA SER A 77 -23.96 53.07 0.31
C SER A 77 -25.06 52.96 -0.76
N ASP A 78 -25.89 51.94 -0.72
CA ASP A 78 -27.20 52.03 -0.05
C ASP A 78 -27.93 50.68 -0.02
N THR A 79 -28.73 50.56 0.99
CA THR A 79 -29.63 49.49 1.42
C THR A 79 -30.77 49.18 0.44
N SER A 80 -31.04 47.89 0.21
CA SER A 80 -32.42 47.40 0.12
C SER A 80 -32.52 45.92 0.42
N LYS A 81 -33.43 45.62 1.35
CA LYS A 81 -33.80 44.38 1.96
C LYS A 81 -34.66 43.57 0.98
N ALA A 82 -34.23 42.38 0.60
CA ALA A 82 -35.08 41.35 0.01
C ALA A 82 -34.75 40.02 0.70
N SER A 83 -35.79 39.45 1.30
CA SER A 83 -35.81 38.12 1.88
C SER A 83 -35.71 37.10 0.75
N GLU A 84 -34.63 36.38 0.70
CA GLU A 84 -34.54 35.16 -0.07
C GLU A 84 -34.20 34.01 0.86
N THR A 85 -34.99 32.98 0.74
CA THR A 85 -34.87 31.69 1.38
C THR A 85 -33.61 31.03 0.85
N GLU A 86 -32.54 31.06 1.62
CA GLU A 86 -31.33 30.30 1.30
C GLU A 86 -31.64 28.81 1.50
N THR A 87 -31.69 28.08 0.39
CA THR A 87 -31.43 26.66 0.38
C THR A 87 -29.96 26.51 0.67
N MET A 88 -29.62 25.97 1.85
CA MET A 88 -28.26 25.58 2.19
C MET A 88 -27.85 24.46 1.25
N ASP A 89 -26.99 24.80 0.32
CA ASP A 89 -26.16 23.86 -0.40
C ASP A 89 -24.95 23.57 0.53
N GLU A 90 -25.14 22.59 1.40
CA GLU A 90 -24.06 22.08 2.26
C GLU A 90 -23.15 21.18 1.42
N THR A 91 -22.31 21.78 0.61
CA THR A 91 -21.04 21.16 0.25
C THR A 91 -20.09 21.43 1.41
N GLU A 92 -20.11 20.59 2.45
CA GLU A 92 -19.02 20.55 3.42
C GLU A 92 -17.79 20.08 2.66
N ASP A 93 -16.91 21.04 2.34
CA ASP A 93 -15.55 20.75 1.91
C ASP A 93 -14.91 19.95 3.05
N GLU A 94 -14.56 18.68 2.77
CA GLU A 94 -13.77 17.86 3.70
C GLU A 94 -12.49 18.59 4.06
N PRO A 95 -12.06 18.53 5.33
CA PRO A 95 -10.80 19.13 5.70
C PRO A 95 -9.67 18.41 4.97
N GLU A 96 -9.11 19.08 4.00
CA GLU A 96 -7.83 18.66 3.41
C GLU A 96 -6.83 18.54 4.54
N VAL A 97 -6.35 17.31 4.79
CA VAL A 97 -5.31 17.07 5.80
C VAL A 97 -4.08 17.85 5.38
N ASP A 98 -3.69 18.84 6.16
CA ASP A 98 -2.47 19.60 5.88
C ASP A 98 -1.27 18.66 6.01
N PRO A 99 -0.57 18.34 4.91
CA PRO A 99 0.50 17.36 4.90
C PRO A 99 1.61 17.61 5.92
N GLN A 100 1.76 18.88 6.36
CA GLN A 100 2.80 19.24 7.34
C GLN A 100 2.53 18.68 8.75
N TYR A 101 1.31 18.22 9.03
CA TYR A 101 0.88 17.70 10.34
C TYR A 101 0.56 16.20 10.32
N ALA A 102 0.80 15.51 9.21
CA ALA A 102 0.47 14.08 9.06
C ALA A 102 1.11 13.21 10.16
N ASP A 103 2.29 13.60 10.64
CA ASP A 103 3.02 12.90 11.72
C ASP A 103 2.94 13.61 13.08
N ASP A 104 2.08 14.63 13.25
CA ASP A 104 1.93 15.33 14.54
C ASP A 104 0.84 14.68 15.40
N PRO A 105 1.20 13.97 16.49
CA PRO A 105 0.22 13.34 17.39
C PRO A 105 -0.76 14.33 18.01
N GLN A 106 -0.37 15.60 18.14
CA GLN A 106 -1.22 16.62 18.73
C GLN A 106 -2.25 17.15 17.73
N TYR A 107 -1.85 17.30 16.47
CA TYR A 107 -2.76 17.62 15.37
C TYR A 107 -3.86 16.55 15.24
N TRP A 108 -3.47 15.28 15.21
CA TRP A 108 -4.44 14.17 15.16
C TRP A 108 -5.34 14.08 16.39
N LYS A 109 -4.82 14.42 17.56
CA LYS A 109 -5.62 14.47 18.79
C LYS A 109 -6.70 15.57 18.75
N GLU A 110 -6.38 16.70 18.13
CA GLU A 110 -7.34 17.80 17.94
C GLU A 110 -8.35 17.48 16.85
N MET A 111 -7.90 16.88 15.73
CA MET A 111 -8.76 16.38 14.67
C MET A 111 -9.74 15.31 15.16
N LYS A 112 -9.26 14.32 15.95
CA LYS A 112 -10.12 13.34 16.62
C LYS A 112 -11.19 13.98 17.50
N LYS A 113 -10.86 15.06 18.17
CA LYS A 113 -11.81 15.80 19.02
C LYS A 113 -12.84 16.56 18.19
N GLN A 114 -12.48 17.03 17.02
CA GLN A 114 -13.33 17.84 16.14
C GLN A 114 -14.25 16.99 15.26
N TYR A 115 -13.75 15.87 14.73
CA TYR A 115 -14.45 15.03 13.75
C TYR A 115 -14.89 13.66 14.30
N GLY A 116 -14.57 13.34 15.55
CA GLY A 116 -14.86 12.06 16.17
C GLY A 116 -13.87 10.95 15.76
N VAL A 117 -13.81 9.89 16.54
CA VAL A 117 -13.06 8.67 16.21
C VAL A 117 -14.10 7.60 15.93
N ALA A 118 -14.09 7.05 14.72
CA ALA A 118 -14.85 5.84 14.44
C ALA A 118 -14.30 4.70 15.29
N THR A 119 -15.15 4.04 16.07
CA THR A 119 -14.81 2.80 16.78
C THR A 119 -15.47 1.65 16.04
N MET A 120 -14.74 0.57 15.78
CA MET A 120 -15.32 -0.57 15.05
C MET A 120 -16.43 -1.31 15.83
N SER A 121 -16.53 -1.14 17.15
CA SER A 121 -17.63 -1.68 17.96
C SER A 121 -19.00 -1.05 17.62
N ALA A 122 -19.00 0.02 16.87
CA ALA A 122 -20.16 0.58 16.19
C ALA A 122 -19.63 1.12 14.87
N VAL A 123 -19.60 0.29 13.82
CA VAL A 123 -19.38 0.86 12.48
C VAL A 123 -20.47 1.91 12.33
N PRO A 124 -20.10 3.18 12.20
CA PRO A 124 -21.12 4.22 12.15
C PRO A 124 -21.96 3.97 10.91
N ASP A 125 -23.30 4.08 11.04
CA ASP A 125 -24.23 4.15 9.91
C ASP A 125 -23.92 5.35 8.98
N GLU A 126 -22.81 6.02 9.22
CA GLU A 126 -22.35 7.25 8.59
C GLU A 126 -21.64 7.03 7.25
N TYR A 127 -21.02 5.86 7.04
CA TYR A 127 -20.34 5.62 5.77
C TYR A 127 -21.33 5.33 4.66
N ILE A 128 -21.20 6.09 3.57
CA ILE A 128 -22.06 5.95 2.39
C ILE A 128 -21.33 5.10 1.35
N HIS A 129 -21.77 3.86 1.22
CA HIS A 129 -21.24 2.93 0.23
C HIS A 129 -21.83 3.22 -1.16
N ASN A 130 -20.99 3.07 -2.19
CA ASN A 130 -21.45 3.21 -3.56
C ASN A 130 -22.56 2.18 -3.86
N SER A 131 -23.65 2.64 -4.50
CA SER A 131 -24.82 1.81 -4.81
C SER A 131 -24.51 0.57 -5.68
N ARG A 132 -23.36 0.53 -6.36
CA ARG A 132 -22.90 -0.66 -7.08
C ARG A 132 -22.62 -1.86 -6.16
N PHE A 133 -22.43 -1.62 -4.86
CA PHE A 133 -22.21 -2.64 -3.84
C PHE A 133 -23.47 -3.05 -3.07
N SER A 134 -24.68 -2.63 -3.56
CA SER A 134 -25.96 -2.97 -2.90
C SER A 134 -26.19 -4.48 -2.72
N ASP A 135 -25.58 -5.28 -3.58
CA ASP A 135 -25.70 -6.74 -3.58
C ASP A 135 -24.48 -7.43 -2.94
N CYS A 136 -23.55 -6.65 -2.37
CA CYS A 136 -22.37 -7.16 -1.68
C CYS A 136 -22.60 -7.24 -0.17
N VAL A 137 -21.90 -8.17 0.48
CA VAL A 137 -21.71 -8.16 1.93
C VAL A 137 -20.54 -7.24 2.22
N VAL A 138 -20.78 -6.18 3.00
CA VAL A 138 -19.72 -5.27 3.44
C VAL A 138 -19.06 -5.88 4.67
N ARG A 139 -17.75 -6.18 4.56
CA ARG A 139 -16.92 -6.70 5.65
C ARG A 139 -16.06 -5.59 6.22
N TYR A 140 -15.81 -5.69 7.53
CA TYR A 140 -15.00 -4.74 8.27
C TYR A 140 -13.65 -5.34 8.60
N GLY A 141 -12.60 -4.58 8.38
CA GLY A 141 -11.25 -5.03 8.61
C GLY A 141 -10.30 -3.91 8.95
N VAL A 142 -9.06 -4.30 9.11
CA VAL A 142 -7.95 -3.41 9.41
C VAL A 142 -6.76 -3.78 8.55
N ASP A 143 -5.89 -2.80 8.27
CA ASP A 143 -4.54 -3.13 7.88
C ASP A 143 -3.55 -2.74 8.97
N VAL A 144 -2.53 -3.59 9.16
CA VAL A 144 -1.62 -3.51 10.30
C VAL A 144 -0.18 -3.80 9.90
N SER A 145 0.72 -3.27 10.69
CA SER A 145 2.15 -3.47 10.56
C SER A 145 2.83 -3.54 11.93
N SER A 146 4.15 -3.47 11.96
CA SER A 146 4.89 -3.33 13.20
C SER A 146 4.58 -2.06 14.00
N TYR A 147 3.89 -1.08 13.41
CA TYR A 147 3.47 0.13 14.12
C TYR A 147 2.38 -0.12 15.17
N GLN A 148 1.57 -1.18 14.99
CA GLN A 148 0.56 -1.59 15.96
C GLN A 148 1.12 -2.50 17.06
N GLU A 149 2.42 -2.85 17.00
CA GLU A 149 3.11 -3.67 17.99
C GLU A 149 2.37 -4.99 18.30
N ASP A 150 2.10 -5.26 19.58
CA ASP A 150 1.46 -6.49 20.05
C ASP A 150 -0.06 -6.35 20.08
N ILE A 151 -0.72 -7.05 19.14
CA ILE A 151 -2.17 -7.03 18.97
C ILE A 151 -2.80 -8.18 19.75
N ASP A 152 -3.87 -7.90 20.51
CA ASP A 152 -4.80 -8.87 21.07
C ASP A 152 -5.91 -9.18 20.05
N TRP A 153 -5.63 -10.12 19.17
CA TRP A 153 -6.53 -10.48 18.08
C TRP A 153 -7.88 -11.04 18.55
N ALA A 154 -7.95 -11.60 19.77
CA ALA A 154 -9.23 -12.04 20.33
C ALA A 154 -10.15 -10.86 20.59
N LYS A 155 -9.62 -9.78 21.20
CA LYS A 155 -10.39 -8.56 21.40
C LYS A 155 -10.73 -7.86 20.08
N ALA A 156 -9.78 -7.79 19.13
CA ALA A 156 -10.05 -7.23 17.81
C ALA A 156 -11.19 -7.97 17.10
N LYS A 157 -11.25 -9.31 17.22
CA LYS A 157 -12.36 -10.11 16.71
C LYS A 157 -13.68 -9.81 17.41
N ASP A 158 -13.67 -9.69 18.73
CA ASP A 158 -14.86 -9.38 19.55
C ASP A 158 -15.36 -7.96 19.25
N ASP A 159 -14.46 -7.04 18.86
CA ASP A 159 -14.77 -5.65 18.44
C ASP A 159 -15.25 -5.56 16.97
N GLY A 160 -15.31 -6.68 16.24
CA GLY A 160 -15.95 -6.79 14.93
C GLY A 160 -14.98 -6.92 13.74
N VAL A 161 -13.67 -7.09 13.96
CA VAL A 161 -12.72 -7.32 12.86
C VAL A 161 -12.99 -8.65 12.19
N GLU A 162 -13.27 -8.65 10.90
CA GLU A 162 -13.55 -9.84 10.10
C GLU A 162 -12.37 -10.23 9.21
N PHE A 163 -11.53 -9.25 8.81
CA PHE A 163 -10.32 -9.49 8.04
C PHE A 163 -9.17 -8.55 8.43
N ALA A 164 -7.96 -8.93 8.09
CA ALA A 164 -6.78 -8.11 8.28
C ALA A 164 -5.85 -8.21 7.07
N ILE A 165 -5.33 -7.07 6.61
CA ILE A 165 -4.25 -7.03 5.61
C ILE A 165 -2.95 -6.67 6.34
N ILE A 166 -2.02 -7.61 6.42
CA ILE A 166 -0.84 -7.53 7.29
C ILE A 166 0.39 -7.17 6.46
N ARG A 167 1.16 -6.17 6.88
CA ARG A 167 2.39 -5.82 6.18
C ARG A 167 3.39 -6.97 6.18
N ALA A 168 3.72 -7.47 4.98
CA ALA A 168 4.80 -8.44 4.82
C ALA A 168 6.17 -7.79 4.97
N GLY A 169 6.30 -6.57 4.48
CA GLY A 169 7.52 -5.81 4.50
C GLY A 169 7.47 -4.65 3.53
N TYR A 170 8.63 -4.18 3.13
CA TYR A 170 8.76 -3.01 2.27
C TYR A 170 9.99 -3.07 1.36
N ARG A 171 9.93 -2.32 0.25
CA ARG A 171 11.11 -1.86 -0.46
C ARG A 171 11.46 -0.47 0.05
N GLY A 172 12.68 -0.31 0.54
CA GLY A 172 13.15 0.97 1.07
C GLY A 172 13.08 2.11 0.04
N TRP A 173 12.72 3.27 0.50
CA TRP A 173 12.55 4.49 -0.32
C TRP A 173 13.86 5.19 -0.73
N GLY A 174 15.00 4.78 -0.15
CA GLY A 174 16.33 5.17 -0.61
C GLY A 174 16.65 4.65 -2.01
N SER A 175 17.66 5.21 -2.67
CA SER A 175 18.05 4.87 -4.05
C SER A 175 18.32 3.37 -4.25
N ALA A 176 18.85 2.68 -3.26
CA ALA A 176 19.15 1.25 -3.31
C ALA A 176 17.90 0.35 -3.29
N GLY A 177 16.77 0.83 -2.72
CA GLY A 177 15.54 0.05 -2.64
C GLY A 177 15.71 -1.28 -1.90
N ASN A 178 16.44 -1.29 -0.77
CA ASN A 178 16.71 -2.50 -0.02
C ASN A 178 15.43 -3.07 0.60
N PRO A 179 15.25 -4.41 0.62
CA PRO A 179 14.09 -5.02 1.25
C PRO A 179 14.17 -4.97 2.78
N GLY A 180 13.02 -4.84 3.43
CA GLY A 180 12.88 -5.00 4.86
C GLY A 180 11.63 -5.83 5.16
N LYS A 181 11.80 -6.94 5.90
CA LYS A 181 10.68 -7.75 6.39
C LYS A 181 10.04 -7.06 7.59
N ASP A 182 8.71 -7.09 7.66
CA ASP A 182 8.02 -6.65 8.88
C ASP A 182 8.25 -7.69 10.00
N PRO A 183 8.75 -7.28 11.18
CA PRO A 183 9.06 -8.20 12.27
C PRO A 183 7.82 -8.87 12.88
N TYR A 184 6.64 -8.27 12.72
CA TYR A 184 5.38 -8.78 13.26
C TYR A 184 4.57 -9.63 12.26
N LEU A 185 5.03 -9.75 10.99
CA LEU A 185 4.29 -10.46 9.94
C LEU A 185 3.72 -11.81 10.39
N ILE A 186 4.59 -12.72 10.81
CA ILE A 186 4.18 -14.09 11.14
C ILE A 186 3.31 -14.12 12.40
N LYS A 187 3.69 -13.35 13.42
CA LYS A 187 2.93 -13.24 14.66
C LYS A 187 1.50 -12.75 14.41
N ASN A 188 1.33 -11.76 13.54
CA ASN A 188 0.02 -11.22 13.20
C ASN A 188 -0.79 -12.20 12.35
N ILE A 189 -0.19 -12.89 11.37
CA ILE A 189 -0.87 -13.94 10.60
C ILE A 189 -1.40 -15.02 11.54
N GLU A 190 -0.54 -15.61 12.38
CA GLU A 190 -0.92 -16.68 13.31
C GLU A 190 -1.98 -16.21 14.32
N GLY A 191 -1.81 -15.00 14.86
CA GLY A 191 -2.74 -14.42 15.83
C GLY A 191 -4.14 -14.18 15.26
N ALA A 192 -4.22 -13.54 14.08
CA ALA A 192 -5.48 -13.26 13.40
C ALA A 192 -6.19 -14.54 12.96
N GLN A 193 -5.48 -15.46 12.32
CA GLN A 193 -6.05 -16.74 11.86
C GLN A 193 -6.51 -17.61 13.01
N ALA A 194 -5.84 -17.60 14.16
CA ALA A 194 -6.28 -18.32 15.37
C ALA A 194 -7.66 -17.86 15.88
N GLN A 195 -8.08 -16.64 15.55
CA GLN A 195 -9.39 -16.09 15.88
C GLN A 195 -10.40 -16.18 14.71
N GLY A 196 -10.03 -16.85 13.61
CA GLY A 196 -10.88 -16.97 12.42
C GLY A 196 -11.03 -15.64 11.66
N ILE A 197 -10.08 -14.71 11.82
CA ILE A 197 -9.96 -13.49 11.02
C ILE A 197 -9.28 -13.87 9.72
N ARG A 198 -9.86 -13.52 8.57
CA ARG A 198 -9.26 -13.78 7.26
C ARG A 198 -8.07 -12.87 7.03
N VAL A 199 -6.99 -13.40 6.46
CA VAL A 199 -5.71 -12.68 6.35
C VAL A 199 -5.27 -12.55 4.92
N GLY A 200 -4.95 -11.31 4.53
CA GLY A 200 -4.13 -10.96 3.37
C GLY A 200 -2.81 -10.34 3.81
N VAL A 201 -1.94 -10.05 2.86
CA VAL A 201 -0.68 -9.37 3.15
C VAL A 201 -0.39 -8.25 2.14
N TYR A 202 0.33 -7.21 2.58
CA TYR A 202 0.79 -6.18 1.67
C TYR A 202 2.30 -5.94 1.75
N ILE A 203 2.88 -5.49 0.65
CA ILE A 203 4.24 -4.97 0.59
C ILE A 203 4.21 -3.50 0.23
N TYR A 204 4.76 -2.62 1.09
CA TYR A 204 4.99 -1.23 0.77
C TYR A 204 6.05 -1.13 -0.33
N SER A 205 5.61 -0.77 -1.52
CA SER A 205 6.42 -0.86 -2.72
C SER A 205 7.02 0.50 -3.11
N GLN A 206 8.29 0.45 -3.43
CA GLN A 206 8.99 1.53 -4.12
C GLN A 206 9.61 1.00 -5.42
N ALA A 207 8.99 0.01 -6.06
CA ALA A 207 9.42 -0.54 -7.33
C ALA A 207 9.26 0.49 -8.46
N ILE A 208 10.30 0.63 -9.29
CA ILE A 208 10.31 1.52 -10.45
C ILE A 208 10.41 0.77 -11.78
N THR A 209 10.53 -0.56 -11.72
CA THR A 209 10.55 -1.44 -12.89
C THR A 209 9.69 -2.67 -12.67
N PRO A 210 9.17 -3.30 -13.76
CA PRO A 210 8.48 -4.58 -13.68
C PRO A 210 9.28 -5.71 -13.02
N ASP A 211 10.59 -5.74 -13.18
CA ASP A 211 11.45 -6.77 -12.57
C ASP A 211 11.56 -6.59 -11.06
N GLU A 212 11.62 -5.35 -10.60
CA GLU A 212 11.58 -5.06 -9.17
C GLU A 212 10.25 -5.47 -8.53
N ALA A 213 9.13 -5.25 -9.22
CA ALA A 213 7.82 -5.67 -8.75
C ALA A 213 7.72 -7.21 -8.62
N ARG A 214 8.26 -7.96 -9.58
CA ARG A 214 8.35 -9.43 -9.48
C ARG A 214 9.24 -9.87 -8.32
N GLN A 215 10.34 -9.18 -8.12
CA GLN A 215 11.25 -9.43 -7.00
C GLN A 215 10.55 -9.23 -5.64
N GLU A 216 9.67 -8.24 -5.53
CA GLU A 216 8.86 -8.01 -4.32
C GLU A 216 7.92 -9.19 -4.03
N VAL A 217 7.32 -9.79 -5.04
CA VAL A 217 6.52 -11.03 -4.88
C VAL A 217 7.38 -12.16 -4.32
N ASP A 218 8.59 -12.37 -4.87
CA ASP A 218 9.49 -13.42 -4.37
C ASP A 218 9.91 -13.15 -2.91
N TRP A 219 10.12 -11.89 -2.52
CA TRP A 219 10.39 -11.53 -1.12
C TRP A 219 9.22 -11.87 -0.20
N VAL A 220 8.00 -11.47 -0.57
CA VAL A 220 6.80 -11.77 0.22
C VAL A 220 6.65 -13.27 0.41
N ILE A 221 6.75 -14.06 -0.66
CA ILE A 221 6.68 -15.53 -0.58
C ILE A 221 7.74 -16.09 0.38
N GLY A 222 8.97 -15.61 0.29
CA GLY A 222 10.04 -16.00 1.19
C GLY A 222 9.76 -15.62 2.66
N TRP A 223 9.18 -14.45 2.89
CA TRP A 223 8.85 -13.97 4.23
C TRP A 223 7.65 -14.67 4.87
N LEU A 224 6.71 -15.16 4.06
CA LEU A 224 5.57 -15.96 4.53
C LEU A 224 6.00 -17.32 5.11
N GLN A 225 7.18 -17.84 4.76
CA GLN A 225 7.71 -19.09 5.31
C GLN A 225 6.75 -20.29 5.23
N GLY A 226 5.89 -20.30 4.21
CA GLY A 226 4.90 -21.35 3.99
C GLY A 226 3.55 -21.13 4.68
N HIS A 227 3.38 -20.03 5.43
CA HIS A 227 2.07 -19.65 5.94
C HIS A 227 1.13 -19.34 4.77
N GLN A 228 -0.10 -19.84 4.89
CA GLN A 228 -1.14 -19.56 3.88
C GLN A 228 -1.89 -18.30 4.24
N ILE A 229 -2.36 -17.60 3.24
CA ILE A 229 -3.23 -16.42 3.38
C ILE A 229 -4.54 -16.66 2.65
N ASP A 230 -5.63 -16.11 3.15
CA ASP A 230 -6.99 -16.30 2.64
C ASP A 230 -7.39 -15.20 1.65
N LEU A 231 -6.76 -14.05 1.80
CA LEU A 231 -7.04 -12.81 1.08
C LEU A 231 -5.84 -12.40 0.21
N PRO A 232 -5.93 -11.32 -0.55
CA PRO A 232 -4.90 -10.95 -1.51
C PRO A 232 -3.49 -10.73 -0.94
N MET A 233 -2.51 -10.95 -1.83
CA MET A 233 -1.17 -10.38 -1.77
C MET A 233 -1.21 -9.03 -2.48
N VAL A 234 -1.00 -7.95 -1.73
CA VAL A 234 -1.24 -6.59 -2.18
C VAL A 234 0.07 -5.86 -2.48
N LEU A 235 0.14 -5.23 -3.65
CA LEU A 235 1.13 -4.21 -3.94
C LEU A 235 0.60 -2.87 -3.41
N ASP A 236 1.15 -2.37 -2.33
CA ASP A 236 0.90 -1.02 -1.83
C ASP A 236 1.79 -0.04 -2.62
N TYR A 237 1.17 0.67 -3.59
CA TYR A 237 1.88 1.47 -4.58
C TYR A 237 1.57 2.95 -4.41
N GLU A 238 2.36 3.61 -3.58
CA GLU A 238 2.22 5.01 -3.23
C GLU A 238 3.55 5.73 -3.09
N TYR A 239 3.56 7.04 -3.21
CA TYR A 239 4.75 7.82 -2.98
C TYR A 239 5.08 7.86 -1.48
N ALA A 240 6.37 7.74 -1.16
CA ALA A 240 6.83 8.01 0.18
C ALA A 240 6.69 9.50 0.50
N GLU A 241 6.39 9.79 1.75
CA GLU A 241 6.32 11.16 2.24
C GLU A 241 7.29 11.35 3.43
N SER A 242 7.88 12.53 3.52
CA SER A 242 8.74 12.90 4.63
C SER A 242 8.64 14.41 4.85
N TYR A 243 8.30 14.79 6.09
CA TYR A 243 8.11 16.20 6.49
C TYR A 243 7.14 16.96 5.58
N GLY A 244 6.02 16.33 5.19
CA GLY A 244 5.01 16.95 4.35
C GLY A 244 5.41 17.12 2.87
N ALA A 245 6.44 16.40 2.41
CA ALA A 245 6.87 16.45 1.02
C ALA A 245 7.00 15.04 0.43
N LEU A 246 6.45 14.86 -0.77
CA LEU A 246 6.62 13.63 -1.53
C LEU A 246 8.12 13.39 -1.81
N THR A 247 8.57 12.17 -1.60
CA THR A 247 9.97 11.78 -1.69
C THR A 247 10.13 10.31 -2.10
N GLY A 248 11.34 9.80 -1.98
CA GLY A 248 11.65 8.41 -2.25
C GLY A 248 11.94 8.11 -3.71
N ARG A 249 12.38 6.87 -3.94
CA ARG A 249 12.84 6.44 -5.27
C ARG A 249 11.71 6.37 -6.28
N LEU A 250 10.51 5.98 -5.86
CA LEU A 250 9.34 5.92 -6.75
C LEU A 250 8.94 7.34 -7.23
N TYR A 251 8.85 8.30 -6.31
CA TYR A 251 8.57 9.68 -6.66
C TYR A 251 9.66 10.28 -7.56
N ASN A 252 10.94 10.09 -7.19
CA ASN A 252 12.07 10.62 -7.93
C ASN A 252 12.25 9.98 -9.32
N ALA A 253 11.76 8.77 -9.53
CA ALA A 253 11.79 8.11 -10.83
C ALA A 253 10.87 8.78 -11.86
N ASN A 254 9.90 9.57 -11.40
CA ASN A 254 8.96 10.32 -12.23
C ASN A 254 8.42 9.48 -13.41
N LEU A 255 7.91 8.30 -13.08
CA LEU A 255 7.43 7.34 -14.07
C LEU A 255 6.24 7.91 -14.84
N SER A 256 6.17 7.64 -16.14
CA SER A 256 4.94 7.88 -16.87
C SER A 256 3.81 6.97 -16.34
N ARG A 257 2.56 7.41 -16.49
CA ARG A 257 1.37 6.63 -16.11
C ARG A 257 1.44 5.19 -16.61
N GLN A 258 1.85 4.99 -17.87
CA GLN A 258 1.98 3.66 -18.45
C GLN A 258 3.10 2.84 -17.79
N ALA A 259 4.25 3.47 -17.48
CA ALA A 259 5.35 2.77 -16.82
C ALA A 259 4.97 2.32 -15.40
N ALA A 260 4.35 3.20 -14.61
CA ALA A 260 3.86 2.89 -13.28
C ALA A 260 2.79 1.77 -13.31
N THR A 261 1.84 1.85 -14.26
CA THR A 261 0.84 0.79 -14.47
C THR A 261 1.48 -0.55 -14.82
N ASN A 262 2.52 -0.55 -15.66
CA ASN A 262 3.24 -1.78 -16.01
C ASN A 262 3.96 -2.42 -14.81
N VAL A 263 4.42 -1.61 -13.85
CA VAL A 263 4.98 -2.11 -12.57
C VAL A 263 3.90 -2.83 -11.77
N CYS A 264 2.72 -2.20 -11.59
CA CYS A 264 1.60 -2.80 -10.87
C CYS A 264 1.13 -4.11 -11.55
N LEU A 265 0.95 -4.10 -12.87
CA LEU A 265 0.53 -5.29 -13.60
C LEU A 265 1.56 -6.42 -13.53
N ALA A 266 2.86 -6.10 -13.54
CA ALA A 266 3.91 -7.11 -13.43
C ALA A 266 3.94 -7.81 -12.06
N PHE A 267 3.66 -7.07 -10.98
CA PHE A 267 3.45 -7.65 -9.66
C PHE A 267 2.26 -8.61 -9.68
N CYS A 268 1.10 -8.13 -10.14
CA CYS A 268 -0.14 -8.90 -10.13
C CYS A 268 -0.06 -10.15 -11.02
N ASP A 269 0.45 -10.01 -12.26
CA ASP A 269 0.64 -11.15 -13.18
C ASP A 269 1.55 -12.21 -12.55
N TYR A 270 2.62 -11.79 -11.85
CA TYR A 270 3.57 -12.73 -11.27
C TYR A 270 3.05 -13.36 -9.97
N ALA A 271 2.41 -12.61 -9.10
CA ALA A 271 1.77 -13.14 -7.90
C ALA A 271 0.66 -14.16 -8.26
N SER A 272 -0.13 -13.88 -9.30
CA SER A 272 -1.12 -14.82 -9.83
C SER A 272 -0.47 -16.11 -10.35
N GLN A 273 0.64 -16.02 -11.08
CA GLN A 273 1.40 -17.20 -11.53
C GLN A 273 1.94 -18.04 -10.38
N LYS A 274 2.20 -17.44 -9.23
CA LYS A 274 2.63 -18.12 -8.01
C LYS A 274 1.47 -18.71 -7.18
N GLY A 275 0.21 -18.50 -7.63
CA GLY A 275 -0.98 -19.05 -6.99
C GLY A 275 -1.61 -18.16 -5.93
N TYR A 276 -1.21 -16.89 -5.82
CA TYR A 276 -1.81 -15.91 -4.93
C TYR A 276 -2.88 -15.07 -5.67
N ILE A 277 -3.84 -14.58 -4.92
CA ILE A 277 -4.79 -13.56 -5.41
C ILE A 277 -4.05 -12.22 -5.33
N PRO A 278 -3.76 -11.54 -6.45
CA PRO A 278 -3.07 -10.25 -6.39
C PRO A 278 -4.07 -9.09 -6.27
N MET A 279 -3.62 -7.98 -5.70
CA MET A 279 -4.37 -6.73 -5.61
C MET A 279 -3.42 -5.54 -5.67
N VAL A 280 -3.89 -4.39 -6.12
CA VAL A 280 -3.18 -3.12 -6.06
C VAL A 280 -3.88 -2.20 -5.07
N TYR A 281 -3.15 -1.73 -4.06
CA TYR A 281 -3.55 -0.61 -3.23
C TYR A 281 -2.93 0.68 -3.77
N ALA A 282 -3.71 1.72 -3.81
CA ALA A 282 -3.25 3.08 -4.01
C ALA A 282 -4.28 4.09 -3.51
N ASN A 283 -3.81 5.27 -3.11
CA ASN A 283 -4.72 6.37 -2.80
C ASN A 283 -5.42 6.90 -4.07
N LYS A 284 -6.56 7.60 -3.87
CA LYS A 284 -7.37 8.14 -4.96
C LYS A 284 -6.54 8.97 -5.95
N GLY A 285 -5.65 9.85 -5.43
CA GLY A 285 -4.82 10.70 -6.28
C GLY A 285 -3.89 9.90 -7.20
N MET A 286 -3.28 8.83 -6.68
CA MET A 286 -2.44 7.93 -7.46
C MET A 286 -3.25 7.20 -8.55
N LEU A 287 -4.43 6.68 -8.21
CA LEU A 287 -5.31 6.00 -9.16
C LEU A 287 -5.78 6.92 -10.29
N GLU A 288 -6.14 8.15 -9.99
CA GLU A 288 -6.66 9.10 -10.96
C GLU A 288 -5.56 9.74 -11.84
N ASN A 289 -4.39 10.02 -11.27
CA ASN A 289 -3.37 10.84 -11.93
C ASN A 289 -2.15 10.06 -12.41
N ASN A 290 -1.74 9.00 -11.70
CA ASN A 290 -0.46 8.34 -11.92
C ASN A 290 -0.58 6.91 -12.47
N LEU A 291 -1.75 6.28 -12.37
CA LEU A 291 -2.01 4.93 -12.86
C LEU A 291 -3.11 4.93 -13.92
N ASN A 292 -3.07 3.97 -14.83
CA ASN A 292 -4.21 3.59 -15.63
C ASN A 292 -5.05 2.57 -14.84
N ALA A 293 -5.84 3.09 -13.89
CA ALA A 293 -6.60 2.28 -12.94
C ALA A 293 -7.57 1.32 -13.65
N SER A 294 -8.18 1.74 -14.78
CA SER A 294 -9.08 0.86 -15.53
C SER A 294 -8.35 -0.34 -16.15
N ALA A 295 -7.11 -0.17 -16.60
CA ALA A 295 -6.32 -1.30 -17.10
C ALA A 295 -5.92 -2.29 -15.98
N ILE A 296 -5.81 -1.82 -14.75
CA ILE A 296 -5.58 -2.65 -13.58
C ILE A 296 -6.89 -3.36 -13.22
N SER A 297 -8.00 -2.61 -13.02
CA SER A 297 -9.29 -3.17 -12.58
C SER A 297 -9.95 -4.10 -13.59
N GLU A 298 -9.57 -4.04 -14.86
CA GLU A 298 -9.99 -5.03 -15.87
C GLU A 298 -9.49 -6.45 -15.57
N LYS A 299 -8.41 -6.58 -14.78
CA LYS A 299 -7.74 -7.85 -14.51
C LYS A 299 -7.68 -8.22 -13.04
N TYR A 300 -7.48 -7.24 -12.19
CA TYR A 300 -7.13 -7.42 -10.79
C TYR A 300 -7.91 -6.46 -9.90
N PRO A 301 -8.29 -6.87 -8.69
CA PRO A 301 -8.95 -6.02 -7.72
C PRO A 301 -8.09 -4.83 -7.32
N ILE A 302 -8.76 -3.75 -6.93
CA ILE A 302 -8.16 -2.53 -6.41
C ILE A 302 -8.61 -2.32 -4.96
N TRP A 303 -7.67 -1.94 -4.11
CA TRP A 303 -7.91 -1.42 -2.78
C TRP A 303 -7.65 0.10 -2.81
N LEU A 304 -8.74 0.85 -2.72
CA LEU A 304 -8.75 2.31 -2.76
C LEU A 304 -8.45 2.87 -1.37
N ALA A 305 -7.49 3.79 -1.23
CA ALA A 305 -7.41 4.65 -0.05
C ALA A 305 -8.04 6.01 -0.35
N HIS A 306 -9.03 6.36 0.46
CA HIS A 306 -9.68 7.66 0.46
C HIS A 306 -10.37 7.88 1.81
N TYR A 307 -9.78 8.70 2.66
CA TYR A 307 -10.20 8.92 4.04
C TYR A 307 -11.38 9.88 4.08
N THR A 308 -12.58 9.34 4.01
CA THR A 308 -13.83 10.10 3.90
C THR A 308 -15.02 9.21 4.23
N TYR A 309 -16.17 9.81 4.57
CA TYR A 309 -17.42 9.08 4.80
C TYR A 309 -18.12 8.61 3.51
N GLN A 310 -17.80 9.23 2.37
CA GLN A 310 -18.28 8.85 1.06
C GLN A 310 -17.20 9.08 0.02
N THR A 311 -16.74 8.02 -0.63
CA THR A 311 -15.74 8.22 -1.67
C THR A 311 -16.34 8.80 -2.95
N GLY A 312 -15.72 9.88 -3.45
CA GLY A 312 -16.00 10.42 -4.79
C GLY A 312 -15.20 9.73 -5.91
N TYR A 313 -14.48 8.65 -5.63
CA TYR A 313 -13.78 7.89 -6.67
C TYR A 313 -14.78 7.14 -7.56
N THR A 314 -14.68 7.35 -8.87
CA THR A 314 -15.63 6.79 -9.85
C THR A 314 -15.12 5.52 -10.55
N GLY A 315 -13.86 5.16 -10.34
CA GLY A 315 -13.27 3.92 -10.86
C GLY A 315 -13.71 2.69 -10.07
N ASP A 316 -13.32 1.50 -10.54
CA ASP A 316 -13.61 0.24 -9.85
C ASP A 316 -12.65 0.03 -8.67
N TYR A 317 -13.18 -0.51 -7.58
CA TYR A 317 -12.45 -0.97 -6.40
C TYR A 317 -13.25 -2.07 -5.70
N ASP A 318 -12.57 -2.89 -4.92
CA ASP A 318 -13.14 -4.03 -4.18
C ASP A 318 -12.95 -3.87 -2.68
N PHE A 319 -11.92 -3.09 -2.29
CA PHE A 319 -11.63 -2.70 -0.91
C PHE A 319 -11.54 -1.18 -0.83
N TRP A 320 -11.89 -0.63 0.32
CA TRP A 320 -11.79 0.79 0.59
C TRP A 320 -11.24 1.04 1.99
N GLN A 321 -10.02 1.59 2.07
CA GLN A 321 -9.44 2.13 3.29
C GLN A 321 -10.07 3.50 3.52
N TYR A 322 -10.94 3.57 4.51
CA TYR A 322 -11.78 4.74 4.74
C TYR A 322 -11.23 5.68 5.80
N SER A 323 -10.30 5.22 6.64
CA SER A 323 -9.72 6.00 7.73
C SER A 323 -8.34 5.47 8.09
N SER A 324 -7.41 6.37 8.41
CA SER A 324 -6.11 6.04 9.03
C SER A 324 -6.12 6.24 10.55
N GLN A 325 -7.28 6.48 11.16
CA GLN A 325 -7.42 6.87 12.56
C GLN A 325 -8.51 6.10 13.29
N THR A 326 -8.82 4.88 12.86
CA THR A 326 -9.76 3.99 13.54
C THR A 326 -9.18 3.49 14.86
N THR A 327 -10.02 3.25 15.86
CA THR A 327 -9.64 2.55 17.08
C THR A 327 -10.37 1.23 17.17
N VAL A 328 -9.63 0.17 17.49
CA VAL A 328 -10.15 -1.19 17.64
C VAL A 328 -9.68 -1.73 18.99
N ASP A 329 -10.58 -2.32 19.78
CA ASP A 329 -10.16 -2.96 21.04
C ASP A 329 -9.15 -4.08 20.76
N GLY A 330 -8.09 -4.11 21.53
CA GLY A 330 -7.00 -5.08 21.34
C GLY A 330 -5.89 -4.61 20.39
N ILE A 331 -6.08 -3.51 19.64
CA ILE A 331 -5.03 -2.93 18.78
C ILE A 331 -4.50 -1.65 19.43
N PRO A 332 -3.20 -1.57 19.74
CA PRO A 332 -2.61 -0.36 20.33
C PRO A 332 -2.66 0.85 19.38
N GLY A 333 -3.10 1.98 19.90
CA GLY A 333 -3.09 3.24 19.15
C GLY A 333 -4.18 3.37 18.11
N SER A 334 -3.90 4.08 17.03
CA SER A 334 -4.77 4.17 15.85
C SER A 334 -4.38 3.08 14.83
N VAL A 335 -5.35 2.65 14.08
CA VAL A 335 -5.19 1.64 13.04
C VAL A 335 -5.99 2.05 11.80
N ASP A 336 -5.53 1.66 10.63
CA ASP A 336 -6.24 1.85 9.39
C ASP A 336 -7.50 0.99 9.36
N GLY A 337 -8.61 1.59 8.94
CA GLY A 337 -9.91 0.91 8.87
C GLY A 337 -10.33 0.69 7.42
N ASP A 338 -10.87 -0.52 7.16
CA ASP A 338 -11.12 -1.00 5.81
C ASP A 338 -12.51 -1.59 5.64
N PHE A 339 -13.09 -1.37 4.47
CA PHE A 339 -14.22 -2.12 3.97
C PHE A 339 -13.78 -3.07 2.86
N TRP A 340 -14.31 -4.28 2.88
CA TRP A 340 -14.24 -5.21 1.77
C TRP A 340 -15.65 -5.53 1.27
N TYR A 341 -15.86 -5.37 -0.03
CA TYR A 341 -17.13 -5.63 -0.70
C TYR A 341 -17.12 -7.04 -1.27
N GLU A 342 -17.58 -8.00 -0.47
CA GLU A 342 -17.62 -9.41 -0.84
C GLU A 342 -18.91 -9.72 -1.61
N ASP A 343 -18.80 -10.35 -2.77
CA ASP A 343 -19.98 -10.81 -3.50
C ASP A 343 -20.78 -11.81 -2.64
N ALA A 344 -22.10 -11.58 -2.50
CA ALA A 344 -22.96 -12.41 -1.67
C ALA A 344 -23.11 -13.87 -2.17
N ASP A 345 -22.70 -14.12 -3.43
CA ASP A 345 -22.81 -15.43 -4.09
C ASP A 345 -21.51 -16.25 -4.04
N ASN A 346 -20.47 -15.79 -3.32
CA ASN A 346 -19.17 -16.49 -3.20
C ASN A 346 -19.04 -17.29 -1.90
#